data_c0b4a0adf2f09e1555bbc0b62ac837f0
#
_entry.id   c0b4a0adf2f09e1555bbc0b62ac837f0
#
_cell.length_a   1.000
_cell.length_b   1.000
_cell.length_c   1.000
_cell.angle_alpha   90.00
_cell.angle_beta   90.00
_cell.angle_gamma   90.00
#
_symmetry.space_group_name_H-M   'P 1'
#
loop_
_entity.id
_entity.type
_entity.pdbx_description
1 polymer ?
#
loop_
_entity_poly.entity_id
_entity_poly.type
_entity_poly.pdbx_seq_one_letter_code
_entity_poly.pdbx_strand_id
1 'polypeptide(L)'
;MKPTVLSYPFLRHEFLQALEDSASACAASGWYPVHLSLQHANDTLKGDTLEGNSIEANSNAADAVAENSSALMPLYLKDHSMGEYVFDHAWANAYHQNGLEYYPKLVTSIPFTPSTGPRVRTERPLNQDECTQFVDEVLAVAEDTGASSWHFLFPSTEHRQLFKDPRLLQRSGVQYHWHNRDYQQFDDFLATMNSRKRKMVRKERADVAAQGIRVSIEMGADISPALWGLFYQLYERTYAKRNGSRGYLTEAFFTQIAETMPEQIAMAVAWVDDQPIACALYFFDDETLYGRYWGSVGEFSYLHFELCYYTGIEFAISRGIKRYDAGAQGEHKIVRGFEPIETHSLHWIKHPGFRDAIARFLIEEKEGIARHIEQATNMLPYKKADQ
;
A
#
# COMPACT_ATOMS: atom_id res chain seq x y z
N MET A 1 8.72 30.13 -4.78
CA MET A 1 8.22 29.11 -3.84
C MET A 1 9.10 27.88 -4.03
N LYS A 2 9.70 27.32 -2.96
CA LYS A 2 10.26 25.96 -3.06
C LYS A 2 9.09 25.04 -3.34
N PRO A 3 9.18 24.09 -4.29
CA PRO A 3 8.12 23.10 -4.48
C PRO A 3 7.91 22.38 -3.15
N THR A 4 6.65 22.25 -2.73
CA THR A 4 6.31 21.46 -1.54
C THR A 4 6.66 20.02 -1.85
N VAL A 5 7.56 19.42 -1.08
CA VAL A 5 7.90 18.00 -1.22
C VAL A 5 6.67 17.18 -0.87
N LEU A 6 6.18 16.36 -1.81
CA LEU A 6 5.03 15.51 -1.59
C LEU A 6 5.46 14.31 -0.74
N SER A 7 4.81 14.14 0.40
CA SER A 7 5.07 13.01 1.30
C SER A 7 4.32 11.74 0.87
N TYR A 8 4.67 10.60 1.47
CA TYR A 8 3.98 9.32 1.26
C TYR A 8 2.46 9.46 1.49
N PRO A 9 1.62 9.28 0.44
CA PRO A 9 0.22 9.70 0.49
C PRO A 9 -0.64 8.94 1.50
N PHE A 10 -0.34 7.67 1.73
CA PHE A 10 -1.21 6.79 2.50
C PHE A 10 -1.06 6.92 4.03
N LEU A 11 -0.02 7.61 4.49
CA LEU A 11 0.16 7.92 5.92
C LEU A 11 -0.20 9.37 6.26
N ARG A 12 -0.70 10.12 5.28
CA ARG A 12 -1.25 11.45 5.53
C ARG A 12 -2.47 11.36 6.42
N HIS A 13 -2.66 12.41 7.23
CA HIS A 13 -3.84 12.53 8.09
C HIS A 13 -5.14 12.42 7.28
N GLU A 14 -5.20 13.13 6.15
CA GLU A 14 -6.37 13.18 5.27
C GLU A 14 -6.74 11.80 4.74
N PHE A 15 -5.75 10.95 4.42
CA PHE A 15 -6.01 9.61 3.94
C PHE A 15 -6.53 8.68 5.04
N LEU A 16 -5.89 8.71 6.22
CA LEU A 16 -6.29 7.88 7.37
C LEU A 16 -7.67 8.31 7.88
N GLN A 17 -7.90 9.61 8.00
CA GLN A 17 -9.20 10.15 8.41
C GLN A 17 -10.30 9.78 7.42
N ALA A 18 -10.03 9.87 6.10
CA ALA A 18 -11.00 9.46 5.09
C ALA A 18 -11.38 7.98 5.19
N LEU A 19 -10.44 7.09 5.53
CA LEU A 19 -10.73 5.68 5.77
C LEU A 19 -11.69 5.46 6.94
N GLU A 20 -11.54 6.24 8.00
CA GLU A 20 -12.32 6.10 9.23
C GLU A 20 -13.68 6.81 9.13
N ASP A 21 -13.71 8.09 8.73
CA ASP A 21 -14.93 8.89 8.59
C ASP A 21 -15.91 8.28 7.58
N SER A 22 -15.37 7.68 6.51
CA SER A 22 -16.19 6.99 5.51
C SER A 22 -16.67 5.61 5.95
N ALA A 23 -16.31 5.16 7.16
CA ALA A 23 -16.53 3.80 7.66
C ALA A 23 -15.91 2.69 6.78
N SER A 24 -14.92 3.02 5.92
CA SER A 24 -14.14 2.02 5.19
C SER A 24 -13.24 1.22 6.14
N ALA A 25 -12.60 1.88 7.12
CA ALA A 25 -11.84 1.25 8.19
C ALA A 25 -12.54 1.56 9.54
N CYS A 26 -13.34 0.63 10.02
CA CYS A 26 -14.11 0.78 11.26
C CYS A 26 -14.42 -0.60 11.87
N ALA A 27 -15.09 -0.63 13.00
CA ALA A 27 -15.54 -1.84 13.65
C ALA A 27 -16.32 -2.79 12.72
N ALA A 28 -17.26 -2.26 11.95
CA ALA A 28 -18.10 -3.06 11.05
C ALA A 28 -17.32 -3.71 9.88
N SER A 29 -16.17 -3.12 9.50
CA SER A 29 -15.26 -3.69 8.51
C SER A 29 -14.13 -4.54 9.12
N GLY A 30 -14.17 -4.76 10.46
CA GLY A 30 -13.15 -5.51 11.21
C GLY A 30 -11.81 -4.80 11.32
N TRP A 31 -11.78 -3.48 11.20
CA TRP A 31 -10.63 -2.62 11.40
C TRP A 31 -10.91 -1.63 12.53
N TYR A 32 -10.68 -2.04 13.79
CA TYR A 32 -10.88 -1.18 14.96
C TYR A 32 -9.66 -0.29 15.17
N PRO A 33 -9.76 1.04 15.01
CA PRO A 33 -8.64 1.93 15.27
C PRO A 33 -8.25 1.92 16.77
N VAL A 34 -6.97 1.76 17.03
CA VAL A 34 -6.34 1.85 18.36
C VAL A 34 -4.96 2.48 18.21
N HIS A 35 -4.90 3.63 17.53
CA HIS A 35 -3.67 4.30 17.14
C HIS A 35 -2.83 4.71 18.34
N LEU A 36 -1.51 4.66 18.16
CA LEU A 36 -0.58 5.12 19.17
C LEU A 36 0.02 6.47 18.77
N SER A 37 -0.04 7.45 19.66
CA SER A 37 0.62 8.75 19.49
C SER A 37 1.71 8.97 20.52
N LEU A 38 2.85 9.50 20.07
CA LEU A 38 3.97 9.86 20.93
C LEU A 38 3.83 11.35 21.32
N GLN A 39 3.75 11.60 22.64
CA GLN A 39 3.73 12.94 23.22
C GLN A 39 5.14 13.34 23.68
N HIS A 40 5.55 14.56 23.40
CA HIS A 40 6.83 15.09 23.92
C HIS A 40 6.68 15.71 25.29
N ALA A 41 7.63 15.46 26.17
CA ALA A 41 7.69 16.02 27.53
C ALA A 41 7.81 17.57 27.59
N ASN A 42 8.08 18.24 26.47
CA ASN A 42 8.32 19.69 26.44
C ASN A 42 7.06 20.54 26.19
N ASP A 43 5.89 19.94 26.01
CA ASP A 43 4.65 20.68 25.85
C ASP A 43 4.01 20.95 27.21
N THR A 44 4.51 22.00 27.87
CA THR A 44 3.90 22.55 29.07
C THR A 44 2.56 23.23 28.76
N LEU A 45 1.48 22.48 28.82
CA LEU A 45 0.17 23.03 29.15
C LEU A 45 0.03 23.01 30.68
N LYS A 46 0.23 24.20 31.27
CA LYS A 46 -0.17 24.61 32.64
C LYS A 46 -0.33 23.47 33.68
N GLY A 47 0.72 23.09 34.32
CA GLY A 47 0.65 22.62 35.70
C GLY A 47 1.16 21.22 36.00
N ASP A 48 1.29 20.30 35.04
CA ASP A 48 1.89 18.99 35.27
C ASP A 48 3.09 18.78 34.35
N THR A 49 4.27 18.72 34.93
CA THR A 49 5.51 18.33 34.25
C THR A 49 5.47 16.81 34.04
N LEU A 50 5.20 16.38 32.82
CA LEU A 50 5.45 14.97 32.41
C LEU A 50 6.97 14.79 32.32
N GLU A 51 7.52 13.98 33.20
CA GLU A 51 8.92 13.55 33.14
C GLU A 51 9.03 12.42 32.09
N GLY A 52 9.46 12.77 30.87
CA GLY A 52 9.70 11.80 29.77
C GLY A 52 8.62 11.82 28.68
N ASN A 53 8.96 11.20 27.53
CA ASN A 53 8.00 10.98 26.44
C ASN A 53 6.97 9.93 26.87
N SER A 54 5.68 10.14 26.56
CA SER A 54 4.62 9.16 26.75
C SER A 54 4.00 8.74 25.42
N ILE A 55 3.51 7.49 25.35
CA ILE A 55 2.72 7.01 24.21
C ILE A 55 1.29 6.80 24.70
N GLU A 56 0.34 7.31 23.95
CA GLU A 56 -1.09 7.21 24.24
C GLU A 56 -1.83 6.46 23.14
N ALA A 57 -2.79 5.62 23.54
CA ALA A 57 -3.68 4.92 22.63
C ALA A 57 -4.92 5.78 22.31
N ASN A 58 -5.26 5.87 21.02
CA ASN A 58 -6.34 6.73 20.51
C ASN A 58 -7.30 5.92 19.63
N SER A 59 -8.59 6.19 19.76
CA SER A 59 -9.65 5.45 19.07
C SER A 59 -9.91 5.87 17.62
N ASN A 60 -9.29 6.96 17.16
CA ASN A 60 -9.38 7.41 15.77
C ASN A 60 -8.17 8.26 15.37
N ALA A 61 -7.98 8.47 14.06
CA ALA A 61 -6.86 9.23 13.52
C ALA A 61 -6.92 10.73 13.88
N ALA A 62 -8.10 11.30 14.04
CA ALA A 62 -8.27 12.70 14.40
C ALA A 62 -7.80 12.97 15.83
N ASP A 63 -8.16 12.13 16.80
CA ASP A 63 -7.72 12.26 18.20
C ASP A 63 -6.22 11.99 18.34
N ALA A 64 -5.69 11.02 17.57
CA ALA A 64 -4.27 10.69 17.57
C ALA A 64 -3.36 11.79 16.99
N VAL A 65 -3.92 12.74 16.25
CA VAL A 65 -3.23 13.93 15.69
C VAL A 65 -3.50 15.17 16.53
N ALA A 66 -3.92 15.03 17.80
CA ALA A 66 -4.02 16.18 18.70
C ALA A 66 -2.80 17.08 18.60
N GLU A 67 -2.98 18.39 18.79
CA GLU A 67 -2.03 19.49 18.47
C GLU A 67 -0.58 19.30 18.98
N ASN A 68 -0.31 18.30 19.80
CA ASN A 68 0.97 18.06 20.48
C ASN A 68 1.59 16.67 20.20
N SER A 69 1.04 15.86 19.27
CA SER A 69 1.66 14.55 19.00
C SER A 69 2.79 14.69 17.98
N SER A 70 4.00 14.28 18.36
CA SER A 70 5.19 14.33 17.51
C SER A 70 5.31 13.15 16.58
N ALA A 71 4.62 12.04 16.87
CA ALA A 71 4.56 10.86 16.00
C ALA A 71 3.24 10.10 16.19
N LEU A 72 2.75 9.48 15.10
CA LEU A 72 1.55 8.66 15.04
C LEU A 72 1.85 7.32 14.38
N MET A 73 1.56 6.21 15.07
CA MET A 73 1.55 4.86 14.52
C MET A 73 0.10 4.39 14.30
N PRO A 74 -0.36 4.23 13.06
CA PRO A 74 -1.64 3.57 12.80
C PRO A 74 -1.60 2.13 13.31
N LEU A 75 -2.50 1.81 14.22
CA LEU A 75 -2.68 0.49 14.81
C LEU A 75 -4.15 0.13 14.78
N TYR A 76 -4.46 -1.10 14.40
CA TYR A 76 -5.83 -1.60 14.31
C TYR A 76 -5.94 -2.94 15.01
N LEU A 77 -7.00 -3.10 15.82
CA LEU A 77 -7.43 -4.40 16.31
C LEU A 77 -8.31 -5.05 15.24
N LYS A 78 -8.05 -6.33 14.93
CA LYS A 78 -8.70 -7.04 13.83
C LYS A 78 -9.27 -8.38 14.25
N ASP A 79 -10.45 -8.70 13.75
CA ASP A 79 -11.14 -9.98 13.93
C ASP A 79 -11.05 -10.91 12.71
N HIS A 80 -10.34 -10.47 11.66
CA HIS A 80 -10.05 -11.24 10.44
C HIS A 80 -8.83 -10.69 9.71
N SER A 81 -8.31 -11.42 8.68
CA SER A 81 -7.11 -11.02 7.92
C SER A 81 -7.42 -10.36 6.55
N MET A 82 -8.67 -9.97 6.29
CA MET A 82 -9.01 -9.32 5.02
C MET A 82 -8.45 -7.90 4.93
N GLY A 83 -7.99 -7.54 3.73
CA GLY A 83 -7.50 -6.19 3.42
C GLY A 83 -6.05 -5.90 3.82
N GLU A 84 -5.30 -6.88 4.32
CA GLU A 84 -3.92 -6.75 4.77
C GLU A 84 -2.88 -7.04 3.68
N TYR A 85 -3.20 -7.97 2.76
CA TYR A 85 -2.33 -8.43 1.67
C TYR A 85 -1.01 -9.11 2.11
N VAL A 86 -0.88 -9.44 3.39
CA VAL A 86 0.12 -10.37 3.92
C VAL A 86 -0.65 -11.57 4.47
N PHE A 87 -0.64 -12.66 3.72
CA PHE A 87 -1.53 -13.79 3.98
C PHE A 87 -1.03 -14.66 5.13
N ASP A 88 -1.79 -14.70 6.21
CA ASP A 88 -1.51 -15.47 7.42
C ASP A 88 -2.57 -16.57 7.69
N HIS A 89 -3.36 -16.93 6.68
CA HIS A 89 -4.40 -17.95 6.79
C HIS A 89 -3.89 -19.30 7.29
N ALA A 90 -2.65 -19.67 6.92
CA ALA A 90 -2.02 -20.90 7.42
C ALA A 90 -1.78 -20.84 8.93
N TRP A 91 -1.44 -19.67 9.47
CA TRP A 91 -1.26 -19.46 10.90
C TRP A 91 -2.59 -19.53 11.65
N ALA A 92 -3.62 -18.83 11.14
CA ALA A 92 -4.98 -18.88 11.69
C ALA A 92 -5.53 -20.31 11.71
N ASN A 93 -5.36 -21.06 10.62
CA ASN A 93 -5.78 -22.45 10.54
C ASN A 93 -5.02 -23.34 11.54
N ALA A 94 -3.71 -23.12 11.73
CA ALA A 94 -2.93 -23.88 12.71
C ALA A 94 -3.40 -23.62 14.15
N TYR A 95 -3.74 -22.36 14.51
CA TYR A 95 -4.35 -22.04 15.79
C TYR A 95 -5.66 -22.80 15.99
N HIS A 96 -6.58 -22.67 15.02
CA HIS A 96 -7.88 -23.34 15.09
C HIS A 96 -7.76 -24.87 15.21
N GLN A 97 -6.86 -25.51 14.46
CA GLN A 97 -6.60 -26.98 14.55
C GLN A 97 -6.08 -27.41 15.92
N ASN A 98 -5.47 -26.51 16.69
CA ASN A 98 -5.01 -26.77 18.05
C ASN A 98 -5.98 -26.27 19.13
N GLY A 99 -7.22 -25.88 18.76
CA GLY A 99 -8.23 -25.41 19.69
C GLY A 99 -7.93 -24.05 20.31
N LEU A 100 -7.17 -23.20 19.61
CA LEU A 100 -6.79 -21.85 20.05
C LEU A 100 -7.39 -20.80 19.12
N GLU A 101 -7.70 -19.64 19.68
CA GLU A 101 -8.20 -18.47 18.93
C GLU A 101 -7.01 -17.69 18.36
N TYR A 102 -7.05 -17.41 17.05
CA TYR A 102 -6.08 -16.55 16.38
C TYR A 102 -6.47 -15.07 16.42
N TYR A 103 -7.75 -14.79 16.42
CA TYR A 103 -8.29 -13.44 16.53
C TYR A 103 -8.78 -13.16 17.95
N PRO A 104 -8.76 -11.90 18.40
CA PRO A 104 -8.27 -10.73 17.68
C PRO A 104 -6.76 -10.71 17.54
N LYS A 105 -6.27 -9.88 16.58
CA LYS A 105 -4.86 -9.59 16.39
C LYS A 105 -4.67 -8.08 16.17
N LEU A 106 -3.46 -7.57 16.39
CA LEU A 106 -3.09 -6.18 16.11
C LEU A 106 -2.39 -6.07 14.75
N VAL A 107 -2.66 -4.99 14.02
CA VAL A 107 -2.03 -4.73 12.73
C VAL A 107 -1.63 -3.26 12.63
N THR A 108 -0.34 -3.01 12.42
CA THR A 108 0.20 -1.72 11.98
C THR A 108 0.37 -1.77 10.48
N SER A 109 -0.56 -1.17 9.76
CA SER A 109 -0.54 -1.06 8.29
C SER A 109 -1.46 0.08 7.85
N ILE A 110 -1.43 0.39 6.56
CA ILE A 110 -2.45 1.23 5.95
C ILE A 110 -3.56 0.30 5.44
N PRO A 111 -4.81 0.41 5.92
CA PRO A 111 -5.90 -0.45 5.49
C PRO A 111 -6.05 -0.50 3.98
N PHE A 112 -6.25 -1.69 3.43
CA PHE A 112 -6.49 -1.94 2.00
C PHE A 112 -5.37 -1.48 1.05
N THR A 113 -4.17 -1.16 1.59
CA THR A 113 -3.08 -0.52 0.86
C THR A 113 -1.77 -1.29 1.02
N PRO A 114 -1.49 -2.29 0.17
CA PRO A 114 -0.28 -3.12 0.24
C PRO A 114 0.94 -2.39 -0.36
N SER A 115 1.30 -1.25 0.19
CA SER A 115 2.41 -0.42 -0.28
C SER A 115 3.50 -0.31 0.77
N THR A 116 4.74 -0.52 0.35
CA THR A 116 5.92 -0.30 1.19
C THR A 116 6.10 1.20 1.45
N GLY A 117 6.21 1.58 2.73
CA GLY A 117 6.41 2.97 3.14
C GLY A 117 6.61 3.11 4.64
N PRO A 118 6.69 4.33 5.16
CA PRO A 118 6.72 4.57 6.59
C PRO A 118 5.46 4.01 7.27
N ARG A 119 5.59 3.63 8.54
CA ARG A 119 4.50 3.08 9.36
C ARG A 119 4.29 3.88 10.64
N VAL A 120 5.09 4.89 10.81
CA VAL A 120 4.89 5.92 11.81
C VAL A 120 4.99 7.26 11.09
N ARG A 121 3.98 8.10 11.20
CA ARG A 121 4.04 9.49 10.77
C ARG A 121 4.80 10.27 11.84
N THR A 122 5.75 11.06 11.44
CA THR A 122 6.56 11.86 12.35
C THR A 122 7.08 13.10 11.64
N GLU A 123 7.28 14.18 12.38
CA GLU A 123 7.87 15.43 11.88
C GLU A 123 9.40 15.37 11.84
N ARG A 124 10.00 14.48 12.63
CA ARG A 124 11.44 14.23 12.68
C ARG A 124 11.74 12.71 12.70
N PRO A 125 12.93 12.29 12.31
CA PRO A 125 13.32 10.88 12.42
C PRO A 125 13.16 10.37 13.87
N LEU A 126 12.58 9.17 14.00
CA LEU A 126 12.50 8.45 15.27
C LEU A 126 13.89 7.97 15.69
N ASN A 127 14.14 7.93 16.98
CA ASN A 127 15.30 7.25 17.54
C ASN A 127 14.95 5.80 17.96
N GLN A 128 15.96 5.03 18.36
CA GLN A 128 15.79 3.63 18.71
C GLN A 128 14.94 3.44 19.98
N ASP A 129 15.08 4.34 20.96
CA ASP A 129 14.33 4.27 22.22
C ASP A 129 12.84 4.50 22.00
N GLU A 130 12.48 5.47 21.15
CA GLU A 130 11.09 5.72 20.75
C GLU A 130 10.47 4.54 20.01
N CYS A 131 11.23 3.91 19.12
CA CYS A 131 10.76 2.70 18.42
C CYS A 131 10.56 1.53 19.40
N THR A 132 11.44 1.39 20.41
CA THR A 132 11.28 0.39 21.46
C THR A 132 10.05 0.66 22.32
N GLN A 133 9.80 1.93 22.68
CA GLN A 133 8.58 2.34 23.40
C GLN A 133 7.31 2.01 22.59
N PHE A 134 7.29 2.27 21.28
CA PHE A 134 6.16 1.86 20.45
C PHE A 134 5.95 0.34 20.47
N VAL A 135 7.02 -0.45 20.40
CA VAL A 135 6.89 -1.91 20.48
C VAL A 135 6.32 -2.32 21.84
N ASP A 136 6.84 -1.75 22.94
CA ASP A 136 6.38 -2.08 24.29
C ASP A 136 4.89 -1.72 24.47
N GLU A 137 4.46 -0.56 23.98
CA GLU A 137 3.05 -0.12 24.08
C GLU A 137 2.13 -0.99 23.23
N VAL A 138 2.53 -1.35 22.00
CA VAL A 138 1.74 -2.30 21.18
C VAL A 138 1.56 -3.63 21.93
N LEU A 139 2.60 -4.12 22.62
CA LEU A 139 2.51 -5.38 23.37
C LEU A 139 1.62 -5.22 24.61
N ALA A 140 1.62 -4.07 25.27
CA ALA A 140 0.67 -3.76 26.34
C ALA A 140 -0.78 -3.76 25.83
N VAL A 141 -1.05 -3.08 24.72
CA VAL A 141 -2.37 -3.10 24.04
C VAL A 141 -2.76 -4.54 23.64
N ALA A 142 -1.80 -5.38 23.22
CA ALA A 142 -2.08 -6.78 22.88
C ALA A 142 -2.49 -7.60 24.11
N GLU A 143 -1.89 -7.35 25.27
CA GLU A 143 -2.30 -8.00 26.52
C GLU A 143 -3.70 -7.54 26.96
N ASP A 144 -3.98 -6.25 26.92
CA ASP A 144 -5.26 -5.66 27.36
C ASP A 144 -6.42 -6.09 26.46
N THR A 145 -6.19 -6.20 25.15
CA THR A 145 -7.21 -6.60 24.17
C THR A 145 -7.31 -8.11 23.97
N GLY A 146 -6.41 -8.88 24.55
CA GLY A 146 -6.33 -10.33 24.34
C GLY A 146 -5.85 -10.72 22.95
N ALA A 147 -5.21 -9.82 22.20
CA ALA A 147 -4.71 -10.10 20.85
C ALA A 147 -3.64 -11.21 20.86
N SER A 148 -3.76 -12.15 19.91
CA SER A 148 -2.85 -13.30 19.79
C SER A 148 -1.51 -12.96 19.15
N SER A 149 -1.46 -11.85 18.43
CA SER A 149 -0.31 -11.45 17.62
C SER A 149 -0.37 -9.96 17.22
N TRP A 150 0.77 -9.43 16.83
CA TRP A 150 0.89 -8.13 16.16
C TRP A 150 1.65 -8.26 14.83
N HIS A 151 1.15 -7.59 13.79
CA HIS A 151 1.69 -7.61 12.43
C HIS A 151 2.00 -6.20 11.97
N PHE A 152 3.28 -5.91 11.75
CA PHE A 152 3.79 -4.64 11.24
C PHE A 152 4.11 -4.81 9.74
N LEU A 153 3.18 -4.37 8.88
CA LEU A 153 3.16 -4.77 7.48
C LEU A 153 3.75 -3.71 6.55
N PHE A 154 4.53 -4.14 5.56
CA PHE A 154 5.14 -3.31 4.52
C PHE A 154 5.93 -2.09 5.02
N PRO A 155 6.74 -2.20 6.08
CA PRO A 155 7.58 -1.09 6.52
C PRO A 155 8.57 -0.68 5.43
N SER A 156 8.92 0.62 5.39
CA SER A 156 10.10 1.09 4.66
C SER A 156 11.37 0.41 5.20
N THR A 157 12.44 0.43 4.42
CA THR A 157 13.73 -0.11 4.87
C THR A 157 14.20 0.55 6.16
N GLU A 158 14.01 1.86 6.30
CA GLU A 158 14.33 2.62 7.51
C GLU A 158 13.52 2.12 8.71
N HIS A 159 12.18 2.09 8.60
CA HIS A 159 11.32 1.64 9.69
C HIS A 159 11.55 0.17 10.04
N ARG A 160 11.83 -0.69 9.06
CA ARG A 160 12.21 -2.08 9.33
C ARG A 160 13.49 -2.20 10.17
N GLN A 161 14.46 -1.32 9.96
CA GLN A 161 15.71 -1.31 10.73
C GLN A 161 15.50 -0.75 12.13
N LEU A 162 14.76 0.34 12.27
CA LEU A 162 14.44 1.00 13.54
C LEU A 162 13.57 0.13 14.44
N PHE A 163 12.59 -0.60 13.89
CA PHE A 163 11.72 -1.53 14.62
C PHE A 163 12.31 -2.95 14.74
N LYS A 164 13.64 -3.10 14.55
CA LYS A 164 14.31 -4.38 14.77
C LYS A 164 14.34 -4.71 16.25
N ASP A 165 13.52 -5.67 16.68
CA ASP A 165 13.38 -6.13 18.03
C ASP A 165 13.47 -7.67 18.08
N PRO A 166 14.16 -8.30 19.06
CA PRO A 166 14.29 -9.76 19.15
C PRO A 166 12.97 -10.49 19.39
N ARG A 167 11.94 -9.79 19.84
CA ARG A 167 10.58 -10.32 20.01
C ARG A 167 9.84 -10.50 18.68
N LEU A 168 10.28 -9.82 17.61
CA LEU A 168 9.63 -9.79 16.31
C LEU A 168 10.28 -10.77 15.32
N LEU A 169 9.47 -11.56 14.66
CA LEU A 169 9.86 -12.42 13.55
C LEU A 169 9.77 -11.63 12.25
N GLN A 170 10.78 -11.72 11.41
CA GLN A 170 10.76 -11.08 10.09
C GLN A 170 10.26 -12.06 9.04
N ARG A 171 9.28 -11.63 8.22
CA ARG A 171 8.77 -12.33 7.05
C ARG A 171 9.09 -11.56 5.77
N SER A 172 9.37 -12.29 4.70
CA SER A 172 9.60 -11.75 3.36
C SER A 172 8.43 -12.08 2.45
N GLY A 173 8.15 -11.20 1.50
CA GLY A 173 7.20 -11.39 0.41
C GLY A 173 7.76 -10.82 -0.89
N VAL A 174 6.96 -10.83 -1.95
CA VAL A 174 7.37 -10.30 -3.24
C VAL A 174 6.28 -9.41 -3.83
N GLN A 175 6.69 -8.31 -4.44
CA GLN A 175 5.88 -7.45 -5.31
C GLN A 175 6.64 -7.15 -6.59
N TYR A 176 6.00 -6.43 -7.54
CA TYR A 176 6.62 -6.10 -8.82
C TYR A 176 6.52 -4.60 -9.05
N HIS A 177 7.67 -3.92 -9.09
CA HIS A 177 7.75 -2.49 -9.30
C HIS A 177 8.50 -2.17 -10.60
N TRP A 178 8.09 -1.12 -11.28
CA TRP A 178 8.84 -0.57 -12.37
C TRP A 178 9.77 0.54 -11.86
N HIS A 179 10.96 0.64 -12.43
CA HIS A 179 11.98 1.63 -12.08
C HIS A 179 12.33 2.51 -13.27
N ASN A 180 12.23 3.82 -13.06
CA ASN A 180 12.74 4.80 -14.01
C ASN A 180 14.26 4.85 -13.94
N ARG A 181 14.90 4.57 -15.06
CA ARG A 181 16.35 4.66 -15.23
C ARG A 181 16.71 5.89 -16.05
N ASP A 182 16.19 7.04 -15.62
CA ASP A 182 16.35 8.36 -16.25
C ASP A 182 15.84 8.40 -17.70
N TYR A 183 14.80 7.62 -18.01
CA TYR A 183 14.11 7.67 -19.29
C TYR A 183 13.48 9.06 -19.49
N GLN A 184 13.62 9.60 -20.71
CA GLN A 184 13.03 10.89 -21.08
C GLN A 184 11.66 10.71 -21.74
N GLN A 185 11.43 9.55 -22.34
CA GLN A 185 10.18 9.18 -23.00
C GLN A 185 9.97 7.67 -22.95
N PHE A 186 8.74 7.25 -23.23
CA PHE A 186 8.37 5.83 -23.15
C PHE A 186 9.18 4.95 -24.13
N ASP A 187 9.55 5.48 -25.29
CA ASP A 187 10.39 4.75 -26.28
C ASP A 187 11.81 4.46 -25.76
N ASP A 188 12.36 5.28 -24.85
CA ASP A 188 13.65 4.99 -24.20
C ASP A 188 13.52 3.74 -23.31
N PHE A 189 12.45 3.65 -22.55
CA PHE A 189 12.12 2.44 -21.79
C PHE A 189 11.96 1.23 -22.72
N LEU A 190 11.19 1.34 -23.80
CA LEU A 190 11.02 0.26 -24.77
C LEU A 190 12.35 -0.15 -25.42
N ALA A 191 13.28 0.79 -25.61
CA ALA A 191 14.59 0.50 -26.19
C ALA A 191 15.44 -0.44 -25.31
N THR A 192 15.21 -0.50 -24.02
CA THR A 192 15.87 -1.45 -23.10
C THR A 192 15.37 -2.88 -23.25
N MET A 193 14.17 -3.09 -23.79
CA MET A 193 13.59 -4.41 -23.98
C MET A 193 14.19 -5.15 -25.18
N ASN A 194 14.17 -6.49 -25.11
CA ASN A 194 14.41 -7.31 -26.28
C ASN A 194 13.35 -7.08 -27.37
N SER A 195 13.68 -7.40 -28.62
CA SER A 195 12.83 -7.06 -29.79
C SER A 195 11.43 -7.67 -29.73
N ARG A 196 11.32 -8.90 -29.19
CA ARG A 196 10.03 -9.62 -29.07
C ARG A 196 9.10 -8.91 -28.08
N LYS A 197 9.60 -8.53 -26.91
CA LYS A 197 8.81 -7.90 -25.86
C LYS A 197 8.44 -6.46 -26.22
N ARG A 198 9.36 -5.71 -26.82
CA ARG A 198 9.09 -4.38 -27.38
C ARG A 198 7.98 -4.41 -28.43
N LYS A 199 8.02 -5.38 -29.35
CA LYS A 199 6.95 -5.56 -30.35
C LYS A 199 5.60 -5.91 -29.68
N MET A 200 5.62 -6.74 -28.63
CA MET A 200 4.41 -7.09 -27.88
C MET A 200 3.78 -5.84 -27.26
N VAL A 201 4.53 -5.02 -26.53
CA VAL A 201 4.01 -3.80 -25.89
C VAL A 201 3.43 -2.83 -26.94
N ARG A 202 4.19 -2.58 -28.02
CA ARG A 202 3.69 -1.71 -29.11
C ARG A 202 2.40 -2.23 -29.74
N LYS A 203 2.30 -3.55 -29.92
CA LYS A 203 1.08 -4.17 -30.46
C LYS A 203 -0.11 -4.01 -29.51
N GLU A 204 0.08 -4.30 -28.21
CA GLU A 204 -0.98 -4.16 -27.21
C GLU A 204 -1.53 -2.72 -27.17
N ARG A 205 -0.66 -1.70 -27.20
CA ARG A 205 -1.06 -0.29 -27.29
C ARG A 205 -1.76 0.09 -28.60
N ALA A 206 -1.25 -0.42 -29.73
CA ALA A 206 -1.88 -0.20 -31.02
C ALA A 206 -3.27 -0.88 -31.11
N ASP A 207 -3.42 -2.06 -30.53
CA ASP A 207 -4.71 -2.77 -30.48
C ASP A 207 -5.75 -2.00 -29.62
N VAL A 208 -5.32 -1.29 -28.55
CA VAL A 208 -6.22 -0.41 -27.77
C VAL A 208 -6.66 0.78 -28.64
N ALA A 209 -5.73 1.46 -29.30
CA ALA A 209 -6.05 2.59 -30.16
C ALA A 209 -6.95 2.19 -31.37
N ALA A 210 -6.75 0.99 -31.93
CA ALA A 210 -7.55 0.45 -33.02
C ALA A 210 -9.02 0.18 -32.63
N GLN A 211 -9.33 0.07 -31.33
CA GLN A 211 -10.70 -0.02 -30.80
C GLN A 211 -11.38 1.35 -30.70
N GLY A 212 -10.76 2.43 -31.19
CA GLY A 212 -11.28 3.79 -31.04
C GLY A 212 -11.13 4.39 -29.66
N ILE A 213 -10.28 3.79 -28.83
CA ILE A 213 -10.09 4.21 -27.42
C ILE A 213 -9.01 5.30 -27.37
N ARG A 214 -9.35 6.46 -26.82
CA ARG A 214 -8.44 7.53 -26.42
C ARG A 214 -8.17 7.44 -24.92
N VAL A 215 -6.94 7.70 -24.50
CA VAL A 215 -6.56 7.73 -23.07
C VAL A 215 -6.10 9.13 -22.68
N SER A 216 -6.53 9.61 -21.51
CA SER A 216 -6.06 10.84 -20.87
C SER A 216 -5.68 10.60 -19.43
N ILE A 217 -4.90 11.52 -18.87
CA ILE A 217 -4.65 11.63 -17.42
C ILE A 217 -5.35 12.89 -16.92
N GLU A 218 -6.26 12.70 -15.98
CA GLU A 218 -6.90 13.79 -15.23
C GLU A 218 -6.20 13.94 -13.88
N MET A 219 -5.78 15.16 -13.56
CA MET A 219 -5.17 15.45 -12.25
C MET A 219 -6.25 15.68 -11.19
N GLY A 220 -5.98 15.38 -9.94
CA GLY A 220 -6.96 15.34 -8.87
C GLY A 220 -7.94 16.50 -8.82
N ALA A 221 -7.45 17.75 -8.94
CA ALA A 221 -8.30 18.95 -8.94
C ALA A 221 -9.20 19.07 -10.20
N ASP A 222 -8.81 18.43 -11.31
CA ASP A 222 -9.53 18.49 -12.59
C ASP A 222 -10.51 17.31 -12.77
N ILE A 223 -10.47 16.32 -11.87
CA ILE A 223 -11.39 15.16 -11.91
C ILE A 223 -12.78 15.62 -11.48
N SER A 224 -13.72 15.64 -12.41
CA SER A 224 -15.09 16.08 -12.11
C SER A 224 -15.81 15.14 -11.13
N PRO A 225 -16.79 15.64 -10.35
CA PRO A 225 -17.62 14.78 -9.48
C PRO A 225 -18.32 13.65 -10.25
N ALA A 226 -18.74 13.89 -11.50
CA ALA A 226 -19.35 12.87 -12.34
C ALA A 226 -18.37 11.75 -12.69
N LEU A 227 -17.10 12.08 -12.94
CA LEU A 227 -16.05 11.09 -13.21
C LEU A 227 -15.69 10.29 -11.96
N TRP A 228 -15.68 10.91 -10.79
CA TRP A 228 -15.52 10.20 -9.50
C TRP A 228 -16.67 9.22 -9.26
N GLY A 229 -17.92 9.64 -9.48
CA GLY A 229 -19.08 8.74 -9.37
C GLY A 229 -19.00 7.55 -10.32
N LEU A 230 -18.61 7.77 -11.57
CA LEU A 230 -18.37 6.67 -12.51
C LEU A 230 -17.24 5.76 -12.04
N PHE A 231 -16.11 6.32 -11.61
CA PHE A 231 -14.99 5.55 -11.11
C PHE A 231 -15.41 4.63 -9.96
N TYR A 232 -16.20 5.14 -9.01
CA TYR A 232 -16.71 4.34 -7.89
C TYR A 232 -17.57 3.16 -8.37
N GLN A 233 -18.49 3.39 -9.31
CA GLN A 233 -19.30 2.30 -9.89
C GLN A 233 -18.43 1.23 -10.56
N LEU A 234 -17.38 1.64 -11.27
CA LEU A 234 -16.46 0.71 -11.94
C LEU A 234 -15.60 -0.06 -10.92
N TYR A 235 -15.22 0.60 -9.83
CA TYR A 235 -14.52 -0.02 -8.70
C TYR A 235 -15.38 -1.12 -8.07
N GLU A 236 -16.62 -0.82 -7.67
CA GLU A 236 -17.55 -1.81 -7.11
C GLU A 236 -17.77 -3.00 -8.07
N ARG A 237 -17.99 -2.71 -9.36
CA ARG A 237 -18.17 -3.74 -10.39
C ARG A 237 -16.97 -4.67 -10.49
N THR A 238 -15.76 -4.12 -10.39
CA THR A 238 -14.51 -4.91 -10.45
C THR A 238 -14.41 -5.86 -9.25
N TYR A 239 -14.73 -5.38 -8.05
CA TYR A 239 -14.74 -6.19 -6.83
C TYR A 239 -15.86 -7.23 -6.85
N ALA A 240 -17.06 -6.87 -7.27
CA ALA A 240 -18.17 -7.80 -7.40
C ALA A 240 -17.84 -8.96 -8.35
N LYS A 241 -17.20 -8.67 -9.49
CA LYS A 241 -16.77 -9.70 -10.47
C LYS A 241 -15.68 -10.62 -9.90
N ARG A 242 -14.75 -10.09 -9.09
CA ARG A 242 -13.58 -10.85 -8.61
C ARG A 242 -13.84 -11.58 -7.29
N ASN A 243 -14.50 -10.93 -6.36
CA ASN A 243 -14.59 -11.36 -4.96
C ASN A 243 -16.04 -11.60 -4.50
N GLY A 244 -17.04 -11.32 -5.34
CA GLY A 244 -18.46 -11.39 -4.96
C GLY A 244 -18.89 -10.34 -3.93
N SER A 245 -18.09 -9.28 -3.72
CA SER A 245 -18.36 -8.21 -2.76
C SER A 245 -18.25 -6.83 -3.43
N ARG A 246 -18.78 -5.78 -2.76
CA ARG A 246 -18.75 -4.40 -3.28
C ARG A 246 -17.37 -3.73 -3.19
N GLY A 247 -16.38 -4.36 -2.61
CA GLY A 247 -15.08 -3.77 -2.30
C GLY A 247 -14.99 -3.28 -0.86
N TYR A 248 -13.84 -2.78 -0.47
CA TYR A 248 -13.56 -2.37 0.91
C TYR A 248 -13.82 -0.88 1.15
N LEU A 249 -13.67 -0.05 0.12
CA LEU A 249 -13.77 1.41 0.23
C LEU A 249 -15.14 1.88 -0.20
N THR A 250 -15.67 2.87 0.51
CA THR A 250 -16.97 3.47 0.23
C THR A 250 -16.87 4.64 -0.75
N GLU A 251 -17.99 5.10 -1.32
CA GLU A 251 -18.03 6.30 -2.15
C GLU A 251 -17.56 7.54 -1.38
N ALA A 252 -17.96 7.64 -0.09
CA ALA A 252 -17.56 8.73 0.78
C ALA A 252 -16.04 8.83 0.95
N PHE A 253 -15.33 7.71 1.00
CA PHE A 253 -13.86 7.71 1.02
C PHE A 253 -13.29 8.41 -0.21
N PHE A 254 -13.75 8.03 -1.42
CA PHE A 254 -13.24 8.62 -2.66
C PHE A 254 -13.60 10.11 -2.78
N THR A 255 -14.79 10.51 -2.34
CA THR A 255 -15.19 11.92 -2.30
C THR A 255 -14.28 12.72 -1.37
N GLN A 256 -14.01 12.21 -0.18
CA GLN A 256 -13.21 12.91 0.83
C GLN A 256 -11.74 13.08 0.39
N ILE A 257 -11.11 12.05 -0.15
CA ILE A 257 -9.72 12.18 -0.65
C ILE A 257 -9.63 13.09 -1.89
N ALA A 258 -10.67 13.14 -2.74
CA ALA A 258 -10.74 14.06 -3.87
C ALA A 258 -10.73 15.54 -3.41
N GLU A 259 -11.36 15.83 -2.28
CA GLU A 259 -11.44 17.18 -1.70
C GLU A 259 -10.19 17.54 -0.90
N THR A 260 -9.64 16.58 -0.14
CA THR A 260 -8.62 16.88 0.89
C THR A 260 -7.18 16.65 0.45
N MET A 261 -6.94 15.86 -0.60
CA MET A 261 -5.59 15.57 -1.11
C MET A 261 -5.48 15.48 -2.65
N PRO A 262 -6.14 16.38 -3.41
CA PRO A 262 -6.18 16.31 -4.87
C PRO A 262 -4.79 16.41 -5.52
N GLU A 263 -3.82 17.06 -4.87
CA GLU A 263 -2.46 17.26 -5.39
C GLU A 263 -1.65 15.98 -5.52
N GLN A 264 -2.06 14.89 -4.87
CA GLN A 264 -1.39 13.58 -4.90
C GLN A 264 -2.20 12.52 -5.66
N ILE A 265 -3.22 12.92 -6.38
CA ILE A 265 -4.12 12.01 -7.11
C ILE A 265 -4.05 12.28 -8.61
N ALA A 266 -4.02 11.21 -9.40
CA ALA A 266 -4.23 11.25 -10.83
C ALA A 266 -5.11 10.06 -11.27
N MET A 267 -5.90 10.24 -12.32
CA MET A 267 -6.77 9.22 -12.86
C MET A 267 -6.50 9.06 -14.36
N ALA A 268 -6.08 7.87 -14.78
CA ALA A 268 -6.07 7.50 -16.19
C ALA A 268 -7.49 7.14 -16.62
N VAL A 269 -7.97 7.77 -17.68
CA VAL A 269 -9.33 7.59 -18.20
C VAL A 269 -9.28 7.15 -19.66
N ALA A 270 -10.01 6.11 -19.99
CA ALA A 270 -10.22 5.66 -21.36
C ALA A 270 -11.58 6.15 -21.88
N TRP A 271 -11.60 6.67 -23.10
CA TRP A 271 -12.74 7.30 -23.72
C TRP A 271 -13.06 6.65 -25.07
N VAL A 272 -14.34 6.47 -25.36
CA VAL A 272 -14.89 6.18 -26.69
C VAL A 272 -15.98 7.19 -26.96
N ASP A 273 -15.93 7.91 -28.09
CA ASP A 273 -16.90 8.94 -28.46
C ASP A 273 -17.21 9.92 -27.31
N ASP A 274 -16.16 10.40 -26.64
CA ASP A 274 -16.21 11.29 -25.45
C ASP A 274 -16.96 10.73 -24.23
N GLN A 275 -17.28 9.44 -24.23
CA GLN A 275 -17.82 8.74 -23.08
C GLN A 275 -16.68 8.00 -22.35
N PRO A 276 -16.52 8.18 -21.01
CA PRO A 276 -15.53 7.45 -20.24
C PRO A 276 -15.97 5.99 -20.07
N ILE A 277 -15.11 5.06 -20.44
CA ILE A 277 -15.40 3.61 -20.43
C ILE A 277 -14.58 2.83 -19.41
N ALA A 278 -13.48 3.37 -18.93
CA ALA A 278 -12.64 2.76 -17.92
C ALA A 278 -11.78 3.82 -17.21
N CYS A 279 -11.48 3.56 -15.95
CA CYS A 279 -10.63 4.43 -15.14
C CYS A 279 -9.61 3.61 -14.35
N ALA A 280 -8.40 4.17 -14.12
CA ALA A 280 -7.41 3.67 -13.19
C ALA A 280 -6.93 4.80 -12.28
N LEU A 281 -7.07 4.61 -10.96
CA LEU A 281 -6.70 5.60 -9.96
C LEU A 281 -5.25 5.42 -9.53
N TYR A 282 -4.51 6.52 -9.51
CA TYR A 282 -3.15 6.62 -9.02
C TYR A 282 -3.05 7.60 -7.87
N PHE A 283 -2.17 7.25 -6.93
CA PHE A 283 -1.60 8.20 -5.97
C PHE A 283 -0.12 8.39 -6.30
N PHE A 284 0.47 9.49 -5.90
CA PHE A 284 1.90 9.70 -6.12
C PHE A 284 2.51 10.63 -5.07
N ASP A 285 3.81 10.47 -4.89
CA ASP A 285 4.70 11.42 -4.26
C ASP A 285 5.84 11.78 -5.22
N ASP A 286 6.87 12.48 -4.75
CA ASP A 286 7.99 12.90 -5.60
C ASP A 286 8.85 11.73 -6.11
N GLU A 287 8.78 10.57 -5.46
CA GLU A 287 9.62 9.41 -5.74
C GLU A 287 8.85 8.24 -6.34
N THR A 288 7.56 8.11 -6.01
CA THR A 288 6.78 6.90 -6.32
C THR A 288 5.39 7.20 -6.85
N LEU A 289 5.02 6.52 -7.93
CA LEU A 289 3.65 6.37 -8.42
C LEU A 289 3.05 5.10 -7.84
N TYR A 290 1.81 5.16 -7.37
CA TYR A 290 1.06 4.04 -6.80
C TYR A 290 -0.22 3.80 -7.57
N GLY A 291 -0.26 2.74 -8.40
CA GLY A 291 -1.50 2.29 -9.04
C GLY A 291 -2.33 1.47 -8.05
N ARG A 292 -3.58 1.86 -7.84
CA ARG A 292 -4.38 1.21 -6.79
C ARG A 292 -5.66 0.56 -7.28
N TYR A 293 -6.54 1.29 -7.88
CA TYR A 293 -7.87 0.80 -8.23
C TYR A 293 -8.14 1.03 -9.71
N TRP A 294 -8.87 0.10 -10.31
CA TRP A 294 -9.27 0.22 -11.70
C TRP A 294 -10.63 -0.42 -11.93
N GLY A 295 -11.31 0.03 -12.97
CA GLY A 295 -12.52 -0.62 -13.47
C GLY A 295 -12.88 -0.20 -14.87
N SER A 296 -13.76 -1.01 -15.51
CA SER A 296 -14.21 -0.81 -16.88
C SER A 296 -15.68 -1.18 -17.03
N VAL A 297 -16.40 -0.49 -17.93
CA VAL A 297 -17.81 -0.80 -18.27
C VAL A 297 -17.96 -2.15 -18.98
N GLY A 298 -16.90 -2.64 -19.60
CA GLY A 298 -16.91 -3.87 -20.40
C GLY A 298 -15.53 -4.52 -20.47
N GLU A 299 -15.40 -5.52 -21.34
CA GLU A 299 -14.13 -6.18 -21.64
C GLU A 299 -13.57 -5.58 -22.94
N PHE A 300 -12.40 -4.96 -22.85
CA PHE A 300 -11.65 -4.40 -23.96
C PHE A 300 -10.26 -5.02 -23.98
N SER A 301 -9.81 -5.44 -25.16
CA SER A 301 -8.52 -6.10 -25.31
C SER A 301 -7.39 -5.16 -24.86
N TYR A 302 -6.56 -5.64 -23.94
CA TYR A 302 -5.38 -4.96 -23.39
C TYR A 302 -5.62 -3.63 -22.66
N LEU A 303 -6.86 -3.15 -22.52
CA LEU A 303 -7.15 -1.87 -21.88
C LEU A 303 -6.66 -1.80 -20.42
N HIS A 304 -6.78 -2.91 -19.67
CA HIS A 304 -6.20 -2.98 -18.33
C HIS A 304 -4.69 -2.71 -18.33
N PHE A 305 -3.94 -3.27 -19.29
CA PHE A 305 -2.51 -3.04 -19.37
C PHE A 305 -2.16 -1.62 -19.81
N GLU A 306 -2.96 -1.06 -20.70
CA GLU A 306 -2.78 0.33 -21.12
C GLU A 306 -2.95 1.28 -19.93
N LEU A 307 -4.09 1.21 -19.21
CA LEU A 307 -4.35 2.14 -18.12
C LEU A 307 -3.49 1.83 -16.87
N CYS A 308 -3.41 0.56 -16.47
CA CYS A 308 -2.76 0.22 -15.20
C CYS A 308 -1.24 0.10 -15.28
N TYR A 309 -0.63 0.05 -16.48
CA TYR A 309 0.81 -0.09 -16.63
C TYR A 309 1.41 0.94 -17.56
N TYR A 310 1.04 0.96 -18.85
CA TYR A 310 1.74 1.79 -19.83
C TYR A 310 1.53 3.28 -19.61
N THR A 311 0.29 3.68 -19.39
CA THR A 311 -0.05 5.08 -19.06
C THR A 311 0.61 5.52 -17.75
N GLY A 312 0.63 4.65 -16.73
CA GLY A 312 1.32 4.94 -15.47
C GLY A 312 2.84 5.09 -15.64
N ILE A 313 3.48 4.26 -16.49
CA ILE A 313 4.92 4.40 -16.82
C ILE A 313 5.19 5.73 -17.54
N GLU A 314 4.37 6.10 -18.54
CA GLU A 314 4.50 7.39 -19.24
C GLU A 314 4.33 8.57 -18.27
N PHE A 315 3.34 8.50 -17.39
CA PHE A 315 3.13 9.51 -16.36
C PHE A 315 4.33 9.62 -15.42
N ALA A 316 4.88 8.49 -14.95
CA ALA A 316 6.07 8.48 -14.09
C ALA A 316 7.29 9.08 -14.80
N ILE A 317 7.52 8.74 -16.07
CA ILE A 317 8.60 9.32 -16.88
C ILE A 317 8.42 10.82 -17.02
N SER A 318 7.24 11.29 -17.41
CA SER A 318 6.97 12.71 -17.65
C SER A 318 7.17 13.60 -16.42
N ARG A 319 7.05 13.01 -15.22
CA ARG A 319 7.23 13.69 -13.94
C ARG A 319 8.59 13.43 -13.28
N GLY A 320 9.45 12.61 -13.88
CA GLY A 320 10.72 12.22 -13.28
C GLY A 320 10.59 11.33 -12.05
N ILE A 321 9.40 10.73 -11.82
CA ILE A 321 9.14 9.78 -10.74
C ILE A 321 10.02 8.55 -10.93
N LYS A 322 10.64 8.08 -9.84
CA LYS A 322 11.68 7.04 -9.89
C LYS A 322 11.12 5.62 -9.86
N ARG A 323 9.97 5.41 -9.25
CA ARG A 323 9.39 4.07 -9.04
C ARG A 323 7.89 4.06 -9.32
N TYR A 324 7.40 2.96 -9.86
CA TYR A 324 5.97 2.70 -9.99
C TYR A 324 5.60 1.39 -9.31
N ASP A 325 4.85 1.47 -8.21
CA ASP A 325 4.17 0.37 -7.52
C ASP A 325 2.76 0.21 -8.11
N ALA A 326 2.57 -0.75 -8.98
CA ALA A 326 1.29 -1.03 -9.64
C ALA A 326 0.42 -2.05 -8.87
N GLY A 327 0.56 -2.12 -7.53
CA GLY A 327 -0.19 -3.00 -6.64
C GLY A 327 0.45 -4.39 -6.44
N ALA A 328 -0.10 -5.18 -5.48
CA ALA A 328 0.55 -6.36 -4.93
C ALA A 328 0.65 -7.55 -5.87
N GLN A 329 -0.30 -7.76 -6.80
CA GLN A 329 -0.42 -9.00 -7.56
C GLN A 329 -0.11 -8.82 -9.04
N GLY A 330 0.22 -9.94 -9.72
CA GLY A 330 0.25 -10.03 -11.17
C GLY A 330 1.61 -10.29 -11.78
N GLU A 331 1.99 -11.56 -11.94
CA GLU A 331 3.22 -11.97 -12.66
C GLU A 331 3.26 -11.50 -14.12
N HIS A 332 2.09 -11.21 -14.73
CA HIS A 332 2.01 -10.59 -16.07
C HIS A 332 2.66 -9.21 -16.14
N LYS A 333 2.99 -8.58 -15.00
CA LYS A 333 3.79 -7.35 -14.89
C LYS A 333 5.23 -7.57 -15.33
N ILE A 334 5.82 -8.75 -15.04
CA ILE A 334 7.23 -9.06 -15.30
C ILE A 334 7.57 -8.85 -16.78
N VAL A 335 6.76 -9.41 -17.67
CA VAL A 335 7.00 -9.29 -19.13
C VAL A 335 6.79 -7.87 -19.67
N ARG A 336 6.28 -6.95 -18.85
CA ARG A 336 6.07 -5.52 -19.14
C ARG A 336 7.07 -4.62 -18.42
N GLY A 337 8.11 -5.22 -17.80
CA GLY A 337 9.24 -4.49 -17.24
C GLY A 337 9.14 -4.14 -15.76
N PHE A 338 8.16 -4.68 -15.05
CA PHE A 338 8.14 -4.58 -13.60
C PHE A 338 9.03 -5.65 -12.99
N GLU A 339 9.93 -5.24 -12.14
CA GLU A 339 10.96 -6.06 -11.52
C GLU A 339 10.47 -6.61 -10.18
N PRO A 340 10.80 -7.87 -9.84
CA PRO A 340 10.47 -8.41 -8.53
C PRO A 340 11.27 -7.68 -7.46
N ILE A 341 10.59 -7.23 -6.43
CA ILE A 341 11.18 -6.65 -5.23
C ILE A 341 10.79 -7.44 -4.00
N GLU A 342 11.71 -7.58 -3.06
CA GLU A 342 11.41 -8.16 -1.77
C GLU A 342 10.65 -7.16 -0.90
N THR A 343 9.53 -7.58 -0.32
CA THR A 343 8.77 -6.84 0.69
C THR A 343 8.94 -7.48 2.04
N HIS A 344 8.68 -6.74 3.11
CA HIS A 344 8.91 -7.23 4.46
C HIS A 344 7.70 -6.96 5.36
N SER A 345 7.60 -7.80 6.41
CA SER A 345 6.73 -7.57 7.55
C SER A 345 7.40 -8.10 8.82
N LEU A 346 7.00 -7.54 9.97
CA LEU A 346 7.47 -7.97 11.27
C LEU A 346 6.28 -8.50 12.07
N HIS A 347 6.49 -9.56 12.85
CA HIS A 347 5.40 -10.27 13.51
C HIS A 347 5.78 -10.61 14.95
N TRP A 348 4.98 -10.17 15.91
CA TRP A 348 5.00 -10.70 17.26
C TRP A 348 3.90 -11.75 17.41
N ILE A 349 4.23 -12.88 18.04
CA ILE A 349 3.31 -14.00 18.29
C ILE A 349 3.32 -14.27 19.79
N LYS A 350 2.16 -14.15 20.44
CA LYS A 350 2.00 -14.28 21.88
C LYS A 350 2.31 -15.70 22.37
N HIS A 351 1.77 -16.70 21.70
CA HIS A 351 1.94 -18.11 22.12
C HIS A 351 3.32 -18.64 21.74
N PRO A 352 4.18 -19.04 22.72
CA PRO A 352 5.58 -19.38 22.44
C PRO A 352 5.73 -20.57 21.48
N GLY A 353 4.91 -21.62 21.63
CA GLY A 353 4.95 -22.78 20.72
C GLY A 353 4.63 -22.44 19.27
N PHE A 354 3.67 -21.54 19.04
CA PHE A 354 3.39 -21.03 17.69
C PHE A 354 4.47 -20.09 17.19
N ARG A 355 5.02 -19.23 18.04
CA ARG A 355 6.16 -18.39 17.68
C ARG A 355 7.33 -19.23 17.16
N ASP A 356 7.70 -20.31 17.85
CA ASP A 356 8.79 -21.19 17.43
C ASP A 356 8.47 -21.96 16.14
N ALA A 357 7.22 -22.40 15.97
CA ALA A 357 6.79 -23.09 14.76
C ALA A 357 6.80 -22.14 13.55
N ILE A 358 6.26 -20.92 13.70
CA ILE A 358 6.26 -19.88 12.67
C ILE A 358 7.69 -19.46 12.35
N ALA A 359 8.57 -19.29 13.34
CA ALA A 359 9.98 -18.95 13.10
C ALA A 359 10.68 -19.96 12.18
N ARG A 360 10.47 -21.27 12.41
CA ARG A 360 11.00 -22.32 11.52
C ARG A 360 10.41 -22.25 10.12
N PHE A 361 9.09 -22.10 10.01
CA PHE A 361 8.40 -21.95 8.72
C PHE A 361 8.94 -20.74 7.91
N LEU A 362 9.18 -19.61 8.55
CA LEU A 362 9.68 -18.40 7.90
C LEU A 362 11.10 -18.55 7.33
N ILE A 363 11.92 -19.44 7.86
CA ILE A 363 13.25 -19.76 7.28
C ILE A 363 13.06 -20.43 5.90
N GLU A 364 12.20 -21.45 5.82
CA GLU A 364 11.92 -22.17 4.57
C GLU A 364 11.19 -21.26 3.55
N GLU A 365 10.21 -20.46 4.01
CA GLU A 365 9.48 -19.51 3.17
C GLU A 365 10.43 -18.49 2.54
N LYS A 366 11.37 -17.94 3.30
CA LYS A 366 12.37 -16.98 2.80
C LYS A 366 13.21 -17.54 1.66
N GLU A 367 13.64 -18.80 1.76
CA GLU A 367 14.37 -19.46 0.66
C GLU A 367 13.48 -19.63 -0.58
N GLY A 368 12.19 -19.94 -0.38
CA GLY A 368 11.20 -20.00 -1.46
C GLY A 368 11.03 -18.65 -2.16
N ILE A 369 10.91 -17.56 -1.41
CA ILE A 369 10.81 -16.20 -1.93
C ILE A 369 12.08 -15.82 -2.71
N ALA A 370 13.27 -16.12 -2.21
CA ALA A 370 14.52 -15.82 -2.91
C ALA A 370 14.60 -16.56 -4.27
N ARG A 371 14.24 -17.84 -4.32
CA ARG A 371 14.16 -18.60 -5.58
C ARG A 371 13.13 -18.02 -6.54
N HIS A 372 11.96 -17.60 -6.03
CA HIS A 372 10.93 -16.96 -6.86
C HIS A 372 11.40 -15.63 -7.45
N ILE A 373 12.08 -14.78 -6.68
CA ILE A 373 12.66 -13.52 -7.15
C ILE A 373 13.69 -13.79 -8.26
N GLU A 374 14.57 -14.77 -8.09
CA GLU A 374 15.55 -15.16 -9.11
C GLU A 374 14.86 -15.62 -10.41
N GLN A 375 13.87 -16.49 -10.32
CA GLN A 375 13.11 -16.96 -11.48
C GLN A 375 12.40 -15.81 -12.19
N ALA A 376 11.73 -14.93 -11.45
CA ALA A 376 11.04 -13.76 -11.98
C ALA A 376 12.02 -12.78 -12.67
N THR A 377 13.19 -12.58 -12.07
CA THR A 377 14.26 -11.73 -12.65
C THR A 377 14.73 -12.28 -14.01
N ASN A 378 14.87 -13.60 -14.14
CA ASN A 378 15.24 -14.26 -15.40
C ASN A 378 14.18 -14.13 -16.49
N MET A 379 12.91 -13.81 -16.13
CA MET A 379 11.80 -13.60 -17.06
C MET A 379 11.65 -12.14 -17.54
N LEU A 380 12.43 -11.21 -16.99
CA LEU A 380 12.35 -9.80 -17.33
C LEU A 380 12.56 -9.57 -18.84
N PRO A 381 11.91 -8.54 -19.41
CA PRO A 381 11.91 -8.32 -20.87
C PRO A 381 13.20 -7.68 -21.40
N TYR A 382 14.11 -7.30 -20.54
CA TYR A 382 15.27 -6.49 -20.89
C TYR A 382 16.27 -7.25 -21.75
N LYS A 383 17.07 -6.51 -22.53
CA LYS A 383 18.20 -7.07 -23.23
C LYS A 383 19.19 -7.63 -22.21
N LYS A 384 19.72 -8.81 -22.48
CA LYS A 384 20.89 -9.27 -21.72
C LYS A 384 22.05 -8.32 -22.05
N ALA A 385 22.77 -7.88 -21.02
CA ALA A 385 24.05 -7.21 -21.26
C ALA A 385 24.91 -8.16 -22.11
N ASP A 386 25.45 -7.64 -23.20
CA ASP A 386 26.47 -8.39 -23.97
C ASP A 386 27.60 -8.78 -23.00
N GLN A 387 27.74 -10.11 -22.81
CA GLN A 387 28.81 -10.68 -21.99
C GLN A 387 30.15 -10.50 -22.67
#